data_1a128bdd409d67997455363daf233f68
#
_entry.id   1a128bdd409d67997455363daf233f68
#
_cell.length_a   1.000
_cell.length_b   1.000
_cell.length_c   1.000
_cell.angle_alpha   90.00
_cell.angle_beta   90.00
_cell.angle_gamma   90.00
#
_symmetry.space_group_name_H-M   'P 1'
#
loop_
_entity.id
_entity.type
_entity.pdbx_description
1 polymer ?
#
loop_
_entity_poly.entity_id
_entity_poly.type
_entity_poly.pdbx_seq_one_letter_code
_entity_poly.pdbx_strand_id
1 'polypeptide(L)'
;ATRPWQHVMEPIYGYIKLSEKLFNNKKYSGAWNFGPRTKNNLKVIDVARYGKSYLKSKSLIKIKKSKLYESTNLSLNSSKSLKLLNWKTRMDAKQALSLSFEWYKFFYKKKSKIKIKEFTFKQINFYKKILKKSK
;
A
#
# COMPACT_ATOMS: atom_id res chain seq x y z
N ALA A 1 -0.51 17.82 -3.43
CA ALA A 1 -1.59 16.84 -3.44
C ALA A 1 -1.44 15.84 -2.29
N THR A 2 -2.56 15.39 -1.71
CA THR A 2 -2.63 14.35 -0.68
C THR A 2 -3.17 13.08 -1.30
N ARG A 3 -2.57 11.93 -0.97
CA ARG A 3 -2.95 10.61 -1.53
C ARG A 3 -3.09 9.56 -0.44
N PRO A 4 -3.94 8.53 -0.64
CA PRO A 4 -4.14 7.42 0.27
C PRO A 4 -3.03 6.37 0.09
N TRP A 5 -1.99 6.45 0.92
CA TRP A 5 -0.84 5.55 0.83
C TRP A 5 -1.07 4.25 1.57
N GLN A 6 -0.82 3.15 0.89
CA GLN A 6 -0.85 1.80 1.49
C GLN A 6 0.14 0.86 0.79
N HIS A 7 0.54 -0.19 1.48
CA HIS A 7 1.36 -1.23 0.88
C HIS A 7 0.53 -2.10 -0.06
N VAL A 8 1.14 -2.56 -1.15
CA VAL A 8 0.46 -3.38 -2.17
C VAL A 8 -0.20 -4.66 -1.61
N MET A 9 0.34 -5.24 -0.56
CA MET A 9 -0.24 -6.42 0.08
C MET A 9 -1.61 -6.17 0.72
N GLU A 10 -1.94 -4.92 1.09
CA GLU A 10 -3.23 -4.58 1.67
C GLU A 10 -4.40 -4.79 0.68
N PRO A 11 -4.39 -4.15 -0.51
CA PRO A 11 -5.46 -4.38 -1.48
C PRO A 11 -5.43 -5.81 -2.03
N ILE A 12 -4.26 -6.44 -2.23
CA ILE A 12 -4.17 -7.84 -2.67
C ILE A 12 -4.88 -8.76 -1.68
N TYR A 13 -4.68 -8.57 -0.37
CA TYR A 13 -5.42 -9.32 0.64
C TYR A 13 -6.94 -9.09 0.54
N GLY A 14 -7.34 -7.85 0.25
CA GLY A 14 -8.75 -7.51 -0.01
C GLY A 14 -9.32 -8.25 -1.21
N TYR A 15 -8.57 -8.32 -2.30
CA TYR A 15 -8.97 -9.04 -3.52
C TYR A 15 -9.13 -10.54 -3.25
N ILE A 16 -8.23 -11.16 -2.49
CA ILE A 16 -8.33 -12.57 -2.12
C ILE A 16 -9.61 -12.81 -1.30
N LYS A 17 -9.86 -11.98 -0.28
CA LYS A 17 -11.11 -12.09 0.52
C LYS A 17 -12.37 -11.92 -0.32
N LEU A 18 -12.35 -10.97 -1.25
CA LEU A 18 -13.47 -10.74 -2.16
C LEU A 18 -13.69 -11.95 -3.08
N SER A 19 -12.61 -12.49 -3.66
CA SER A 19 -12.66 -13.65 -4.54
C SER A 19 -13.24 -14.87 -3.83
N GLU A 20 -12.83 -15.17 -2.59
CA GLU A 20 -13.38 -16.25 -1.78
C GLU A 20 -14.88 -16.09 -1.54
N LYS A 21 -15.35 -14.86 -1.25
CA LYS A 21 -16.76 -14.57 -1.05
C LYS A 21 -17.57 -14.65 -2.34
N LEU A 22 -17.00 -14.10 -3.43
CA LEU A 22 -17.66 -14.06 -4.73
C LEU A 22 -17.82 -15.46 -5.34
N PHE A 23 -16.83 -16.34 -5.12
CA PHE A 23 -16.92 -17.74 -5.55
C PHE A 23 -18.16 -18.44 -5.01
N ASN A 24 -18.49 -18.19 -3.74
CA ASN A 24 -19.63 -18.81 -3.08
C ASN A 24 -20.95 -18.05 -3.25
N ASN A 25 -20.92 -16.76 -3.59
CA ASN A 25 -22.13 -15.96 -3.64
C ASN A 25 -21.99 -14.72 -4.54
N LYS A 26 -22.74 -14.73 -5.64
CA LYS A 26 -22.77 -13.63 -6.63
C LYS A 26 -23.20 -12.28 -6.09
N LYS A 27 -23.82 -12.21 -4.90
CA LYS A 27 -24.19 -10.91 -4.26
C LYS A 27 -22.97 -10.02 -3.96
N TYR A 28 -21.76 -10.59 -3.95
CA TYR A 28 -20.51 -9.83 -3.78
C TYR A 28 -19.99 -9.23 -5.09
N SER A 29 -20.70 -9.42 -6.21
CA SER A 29 -20.37 -8.77 -7.49
C SER A 29 -20.46 -7.24 -7.41
N GLY A 30 -19.75 -6.55 -8.31
CA GLY A 30 -19.78 -5.09 -8.43
C GLY A 30 -18.50 -4.40 -7.95
N ALA A 31 -18.57 -3.07 -7.79
CA ALA A 31 -17.43 -2.24 -7.44
C ALA A 31 -17.10 -2.29 -5.95
N TRP A 32 -15.81 -2.36 -5.65
CA TRP A 32 -15.25 -2.39 -4.30
C TRP A 32 -14.04 -1.48 -4.18
N ASN A 33 -13.93 -0.75 -3.06
CA ASN A 33 -12.77 0.04 -2.72
C ASN A 33 -11.97 -0.63 -1.60
N PHE A 34 -10.66 -0.71 -1.78
CA PHE A 34 -9.69 -1.20 -0.79
C PHE A 34 -8.67 -0.10 -0.54
N GLY A 35 -9.07 0.94 0.18
CA GLY A 35 -8.25 2.08 0.51
C GLY A 35 -7.84 2.10 1.99
N PRO A 36 -6.76 2.83 2.32
CA PRO A 36 -6.29 2.95 3.68
C PRO A 36 -7.23 3.83 4.52
N ARG A 37 -7.02 3.82 5.85
CA ARG A 37 -7.68 4.76 6.74
C ARG A 37 -7.24 6.19 6.42
N THR A 38 -8.10 7.17 6.65
CA THR A 38 -7.83 8.59 6.35
C THR A 38 -6.54 9.12 6.98
N LYS A 39 -6.15 8.62 8.16
CA LYS A 39 -4.88 8.95 8.81
C LYS A 39 -3.63 8.56 8.00
N ASN A 40 -3.79 7.69 7.01
CA ASN A 40 -2.72 7.31 6.07
C ASN A 40 -2.70 8.20 4.81
N ASN A 41 -3.53 9.23 4.75
CA ASN A 41 -3.49 10.21 3.68
C ASN A 41 -2.34 11.18 3.95
N LEU A 42 -1.29 11.09 3.16
CA LEU A 42 -0.10 11.94 3.29
C LEU A 42 0.11 12.77 2.03
N LYS A 43 0.75 13.92 2.18
CA LYS A 43 1.18 14.73 1.04
C LYS A 43 2.26 14.00 0.25
N VAL A 44 2.18 14.05 -1.07
CA VAL A 44 3.19 13.44 -1.96
C VAL A 44 4.60 13.94 -1.63
N ILE A 45 4.75 15.24 -1.31
CA ILE A 45 6.04 15.82 -0.96
C ILE A 45 6.63 15.21 0.33
N ASP A 46 5.80 14.90 1.31
CA ASP A 46 6.26 14.33 2.58
C ASP A 46 6.71 12.88 2.38
N VAL A 47 6.00 12.13 1.53
CA VAL A 47 6.39 10.77 1.14
C VAL A 47 7.70 10.79 0.35
N ALA A 48 7.88 11.75 -0.56
CA ALA A 48 9.13 11.91 -1.32
C ALA A 48 10.31 12.25 -0.39
N ARG A 49 10.12 13.16 0.58
CA ARG A 49 11.14 13.51 1.58
C ARG A 49 11.48 12.30 2.46
N TYR A 50 10.48 11.57 2.91
CA TYR A 50 10.68 10.35 3.70
C TYR A 50 11.46 9.30 2.90
N GLY A 51 11.07 9.05 1.64
CA GLY A 51 11.80 8.12 0.77
C GLY A 51 13.25 8.54 0.52
N LYS A 52 13.49 9.83 0.25
CA LYS A 52 14.85 10.38 0.11
C LYS A 52 15.70 10.10 1.34
N SER A 53 15.16 10.40 2.53
CA SER A 53 15.86 10.15 3.81
C SER A 53 16.10 8.66 4.04
N TYR A 54 15.08 7.84 3.88
CA TYR A 54 15.14 6.39 4.10
C TYR A 54 16.18 5.70 3.20
N LEU A 55 16.22 6.10 1.93
CA LEU A 55 17.14 5.55 0.94
C LEU A 55 18.53 6.21 0.97
N LYS A 56 18.73 7.23 1.81
CA LYS A 56 19.95 8.08 1.85
C LYS A 56 20.29 8.62 0.46
N SER A 57 19.27 9.03 -0.29
CA SER A 57 19.43 9.51 -1.67
C SER A 57 19.94 10.95 -1.70
N LYS A 58 20.89 11.23 -2.60
CA LYS A 58 21.38 12.57 -2.90
C LYS A 58 20.51 13.32 -3.93
N SER A 59 19.46 12.69 -4.48
CA SER A 59 18.57 13.27 -5.49
C SER A 59 17.91 14.55 -4.99
N LEU A 60 17.73 15.52 -5.89
CA LEU A 60 17.02 16.76 -5.60
C LEU A 60 15.52 16.55 -5.83
N ILE A 61 14.69 17.05 -4.91
CA ILE A 61 13.25 17.09 -5.07
C ILE A 61 12.90 18.46 -5.66
N LYS A 62 12.44 18.48 -6.92
CA LYS A 62 11.97 19.70 -7.60
C LYS A 62 10.45 19.71 -7.66
N ILE A 63 9.84 20.80 -7.21
CA ILE A 63 8.40 21.01 -7.29
C ILE A 63 8.12 21.87 -8.51
N LYS A 64 7.35 21.35 -9.46
CA LYS A 64 6.88 22.12 -10.63
C LYS A 64 5.38 22.33 -10.54
N LYS A 65 4.90 23.51 -10.85
CA LYS A 65 3.47 23.76 -11.04
C LYS A 65 3.01 23.02 -12.32
N SER A 66 1.97 22.23 -12.20
CA SER A 66 1.32 21.60 -13.36
C SER A 66 0.22 22.52 -13.90
N LYS A 67 0.08 22.59 -15.23
CA LYS A 67 -1.06 23.22 -15.90
C LYS A 67 -2.29 22.30 -15.92
N LEU A 68 -2.09 20.99 -15.68
CA LEU A 68 -3.16 20.02 -15.65
C LEU A 68 -3.85 20.06 -14.28
N TYR A 69 -5.17 19.96 -14.31
CA TYR A 69 -5.96 19.84 -13.08
C TYR A 69 -5.62 18.53 -12.37
N GLU A 70 -5.20 18.64 -11.14
CA GLU A 70 -4.97 17.50 -10.26
C GLU A 70 -5.74 17.73 -8.95
N SER A 71 -6.54 16.75 -8.54
CA SER A 71 -7.24 16.82 -7.25
C SER A 71 -6.23 17.01 -6.11
N THR A 72 -6.44 18.02 -5.30
CA THR A 72 -5.58 18.31 -4.13
C THR A 72 -5.67 17.22 -3.08
N ASN A 73 -6.85 16.61 -2.91
CA ASN A 73 -7.11 15.56 -1.94
C ASN A 73 -7.83 14.39 -2.62
N LEU A 74 -7.26 13.20 -2.45
CA LEU A 74 -7.90 11.96 -2.82
C LEU A 74 -7.96 11.04 -1.61
N SER A 75 -9.15 10.54 -1.30
CA SER A 75 -9.37 9.51 -0.30
C SER A 75 -10.33 8.46 -0.83
N LEU A 76 -10.27 7.26 -0.27
CA LEU A 76 -11.12 6.15 -0.65
C LEU A 76 -12.04 5.78 0.51
N ASN A 77 -13.34 5.66 0.22
CA ASN A 77 -14.29 5.11 1.17
C ASN A 77 -14.33 3.58 1.04
N SER A 78 -13.79 2.89 2.03
CA SER A 78 -13.74 1.42 2.10
C SER A 78 -14.74 0.82 3.09
N SER A 79 -15.78 1.56 3.47
CA SER A 79 -16.81 1.11 4.43
C SER A 79 -17.50 -0.17 3.96
N LYS A 80 -17.76 -0.33 2.66
CA LYS A 80 -18.31 -1.57 2.10
C LYS A 80 -17.40 -2.77 2.35
N SER A 81 -16.10 -2.62 2.09
CA SER A 81 -15.10 -3.67 2.31
C SER A 81 -14.97 -4.02 3.79
N LEU A 82 -15.04 -3.03 4.68
CA LEU A 82 -15.03 -3.26 6.11
C LEU A 82 -16.28 -4.05 6.57
N LYS A 83 -17.47 -3.58 6.17
CA LYS A 83 -18.74 -4.17 6.65
C LYS A 83 -18.97 -5.59 6.11
N LEU A 84 -18.73 -5.81 4.81
CA LEU A 84 -19.13 -7.05 4.15
C LEU A 84 -18.00 -8.09 4.07
N LEU A 85 -16.73 -7.66 4.09
CA LEU A 85 -15.58 -8.56 4.02
C LEU A 85 -14.76 -8.58 5.33
N ASN A 86 -15.11 -7.77 6.32
CA ASN A 86 -14.27 -7.52 7.49
C ASN A 86 -12.81 -7.19 7.07
N TRP A 87 -12.69 -6.39 5.99
CA TRP A 87 -11.40 -5.95 5.48
C TRP A 87 -11.08 -4.52 5.92
N LYS A 88 -9.91 -4.33 6.43
CA LYS A 88 -9.32 -3.02 6.75
C LYS A 88 -7.81 -3.09 6.59
N THR A 89 -7.17 -1.97 6.28
CA THR A 89 -5.71 -1.87 6.31
C THR A 89 -5.16 -2.18 7.69
N ARG A 90 -4.05 -2.89 7.73
CA ARG A 90 -3.37 -3.33 8.98
C ARG A 90 -2.15 -2.50 9.30
N MET A 91 -1.48 -2.00 8.26
CA MET A 91 -0.29 -1.17 8.40
C MET A 91 -0.67 0.31 8.39
N ASP A 92 0.04 1.11 9.17
CA ASP A 92 0.02 2.55 8.99
C ASP A 92 0.86 2.97 7.77
N ALA A 93 0.79 4.26 7.40
CA ALA A 93 1.49 4.76 6.23
C ALA A 93 3.01 4.62 6.35
N LYS A 94 3.57 4.81 7.55
CA LYS A 94 5.02 4.70 7.78
C LYS A 94 5.51 3.27 7.58
N GLN A 95 4.80 2.29 8.15
CA GLN A 95 5.11 0.87 7.95
C GLN A 95 5.01 0.47 6.48
N ALA A 96 3.92 0.88 5.81
CA ALA A 96 3.69 0.62 4.39
C ALA A 96 4.82 1.17 3.50
N LEU A 97 5.20 2.42 3.73
CA LEU A 97 6.28 3.09 2.99
C LEU A 97 7.64 2.46 3.29
N SER A 98 7.95 2.16 4.56
CA SER A 98 9.21 1.53 4.94
C SER A 98 9.41 0.19 4.24
N LEU A 99 8.39 -0.69 4.24
CA LEU A 99 8.46 -1.98 3.56
C LEU A 99 8.67 -1.82 2.05
N SER A 100 7.97 -0.86 1.42
CA SER A 100 8.14 -0.58 0.00
C SER A 100 9.54 -0.09 -0.32
N PHE A 101 10.06 0.89 0.44
CA PHE A 101 11.40 1.42 0.22
C PHE A 101 12.49 0.38 0.52
N GLU A 102 12.29 -0.49 1.50
CA GLU A 102 13.20 -1.58 1.79
C GLU A 102 13.28 -2.57 0.62
N TRP A 103 12.13 -2.91 0.02
CA TRP A 103 12.08 -3.76 -1.16
C TRP A 103 12.81 -3.14 -2.34
N TYR A 104 12.54 -1.86 -2.66
CA TYR A 104 13.23 -1.15 -3.74
C TYR A 104 14.73 -1.02 -3.47
N LYS A 105 15.13 -0.72 -2.25
CA LYS A 105 16.55 -0.66 -1.85
C LYS A 105 17.25 -1.99 -2.08
N PHE A 106 16.58 -3.10 -1.80
CA PHE A 106 17.11 -4.44 -2.05
C PHE A 106 17.17 -4.75 -3.54
N PHE A 107 16.11 -4.45 -4.28
CA PHE A 107 16.00 -4.64 -5.72
C PHE A 107 17.10 -3.91 -6.50
N TYR A 108 17.31 -2.63 -6.23
CA TYR A 108 18.32 -1.83 -6.93
C TYR A 108 19.77 -2.16 -6.56
N LYS A 109 20.01 -2.99 -5.56
CA LYS A 109 21.34 -3.55 -5.28
C LYS A 109 21.77 -4.65 -6.27
N LYS A 110 21.09 -4.77 -7.40
CA LYS A 110 21.40 -5.76 -8.47
C LYS A 110 21.52 -7.20 -7.94
N LYS A 111 20.65 -7.60 -7.05
CA LYS A 111 20.59 -8.98 -6.53
C LYS A 111 20.03 -9.93 -7.57
N SER A 112 20.40 -11.21 -7.49
CA SER A 112 19.82 -12.24 -8.36
C SER A 112 18.30 -12.34 -8.20
N LYS A 113 17.60 -12.79 -9.26
CA LYS A 113 16.13 -13.02 -9.24
C LYS A 113 15.71 -13.91 -8.07
N ILE A 114 16.50 -14.93 -7.74
CA ILE A 114 16.25 -15.86 -6.62
C ILE A 114 16.24 -15.08 -5.30
N LYS A 115 17.27 -14.27 -5.03
CA LYS A 115 17.35 -13.45 -3.81
C LYS A 115 16.23 -12.42 -3.70
N ILE A 116 15.80 -11.83 -4.82
CA ILE A 116 14.67 -10.90 -4.85
C ILE A 116 13.37 -11.64 -4.48
N LYS A 117 13.15 -12.85 -5.03
CA LYS A 117 12.00 -13.69 -4.71
C LYS A 117 11.98 -14.08 -3.22
N GLU A 118 13.11 -14.53 -2.67
CA GLU A 118 13.24 -14.85 -1.24
C GLU A 118 12.92 -13.65 -0.35
N PHE A 119 13.44 -12.47 -0.70
CA PHE A 119 13.17 -11.25 0.04
C PHE A 119 11.69 -10.87 -0.01
N THR A 120 11.06 -11.00 -1.18
CA THR A 120 9.62 -10.78 -1.35
C THR A 120 8.81 -11.73 -0.47
N PHE A 121 9.17 -13.02 -0.42
CA PHE A 121 8.51 -13.98 0.47
C PHE A 121 8.69 -13.65 1.95
N LYS A 122 9.85 -13.12 2.37
CA LYS A 122 10.03 -12.63 3.75
C LYS A 122 9.03 -11.53 4.08
N GLN A 123 8.82 -10.56 3.19
CA GLN A 123 7.83 -9.49 3.41
C GLN A 123 6.40 -10.02 3.42
N ILE A 124 6.05 -10.97 2.53
CA ILE A 124 4.74 -11.63 2.54
C ILE A 124 4.51 -12.35 3.86
N ASN A 125 5.50 -13.10 4.36
CA ASN A 125 5.39 -13.80 5.64
C ASN A 125 5.29 -12.84 6.83
N PHE A 126 5.97 -11.71 6.78
CA PHE A 126 5.81 -10.64 7.76
C PHE A 126 4.36 -10.12 7.76
N TYR A 127 3.79 -9.84 6.59
CA TYR A 127 2.40 -9.38 6.48
C TYR A 127 1.40 -10.43 6.99
N LYS A 128 1.61 -11.72 6.68
CA LYS A 128 0.79 -12.81 7.24
C LYS A 128 0.79 -12.82 8.77
N LYS A 129 1.94 -12.53 9.41
CA LYS A 129 2.01 -12.42 10.88
C LYS A 129 1.18 -11.24 11.40
N ILE A 130 1.18 -10.10 10.70
CA ILE A 130 0.34 -8.94 11.04
C ILE A 130 -1.15 -9.32 10.96
N LEU A 131 -1.57 -10.03 9.91
CA LEU A 131 -2.96 -10.49 9.75
C LEU A 131 -3.42 -11.39 10.91
N LYS A 132 -2.55 -12.27 11.41
CA LYS A 132 -2.86 -13.19 12.52
C LYS A 132 -2.99 -12.47 13.86
N LYS A 133 -2.16 -11.44 14.13
CA LYS A 133 -2.20 -10.68 15.40
C LYS A 133 -3.42 -9.76 15.53
N SER A 134 -4.16 -9.56 14.46
CA SER A 134 -5.27 -8.61 14.40
C SER A 134 -6.64 -9.31 14.39
N LYS A 135 -6.67 -10.61 14.67
CA LYS A 135 -7.88 -11.37 15.00
C LYS A 135 -8.16 -11.24 16.48
#